data_7789b33ea0295bc329163cd0bf539657
#
_entry.id   7789b33ea0295bc329163cd0bf539657
#
_cell.length_a   1.000
_cell.length_b   1.000
_cell.length_c   1.000
_cell.angle_alpha   90.00
_cell.angle_beta   90.00
_cell.angle_gamma   90.00
#
_symmetry.space_group_name_H-M   'P 1'
#
loop_
_entity.id
_entity.type
_entity.pdbx_description
1 polymer ?
#
loop_
_entity_poly.entity_id
_entity_poly.type
_entity_poly.pdbx_seq_one_letter_code
_entity_poly.pdbx_strand_id
1 'polypeptide(L)'
;MIISNEGLNAQWSLGPRQVAGDEVSLHATHKSHFGAPKERVPDDEFVTEFRNALRDAFQRVNGMQKTSDELTKQMAVNPDAVDIHDVTIAAEKARLSLMLTKSIVDRITQAYRELINMR
;
A
#
# COMPACT_ATOMS: atom_id res chain seq x y z
N MET A 1 -20.23 46.68 59.57
CA MET A 1 -19.18 45.97 58.85
C MET A 1 -19.44 46.07 57.35
N ILE A 2 -18.77 46.99 56.70
CA ILE A 2 -18.93 47.21 55.26
C ILE A 2 -17.94 46.29 54.57
N ILE A 3 -18.45 45.25 53.99
CA ILE A 3 -17.68 44.40 53.11
C ILE A 3 -17.51 45.16 51.80
N SER A 4 -16.36 45.66 51.55
CA SER A 4 -16.05 46.31 50.24
C SER A 4 -16.28 45.37 49.14
N ASN A 5 -17.17 45.69 48.22
CA ASN A 5 -17.54 44.89 47.09
C ASN A 5 -16.39 44.70 46.05
N GLU A 6 -15.30 45.41 46.25
CA GLU A 6 -14.18 45.42 45.32
C GLU A 6 -13.46 44.07 45.24
N GLY A 7 -13.36 43.33 46.33
CA GLY A 7 -12.76 42.02 46.33
C GLY A 7 -13.62 40.90 45.76
N LEU A 8 -14.97 41.08 45.82
CA LEU A 8 -15.92 40.09 45.31
C LEU A 8 -16.11 40.20 43.80
N ASN A 9 -16.02 41.41 43.25
CA ASN A 9 -16.16 41.61 41.80
C ASN A 9 -14.97 41.07 40.99
N ALA A 10 -13.80 41.04 41.61
CA ALA A 10 -12.62 40.47 40.94
C ALA A 10 -12.68 38.95 40.85
N GLN A 11 -13.43 38.30 41.78
CA GLN A 11 -13.56 36.85 41.77
C GLN A 11 -14.69 36.33 40.85
N TRP A 12 -15.64 37.20 40.53
CA TRP A 12 -16.84 36.83 39.78
C TRP A 12 -16.89 37.45 38.37
N SER A 13 -15.80 38.02 37.91
CA SER A 13 -15.73 38.42 36.50
C SER A 13 -15.69 37.18 35.63
N LEU A 14 -16.88 36.70 35.28
CA LEU A 14 -17.13 35.74 34.23
C LEU A 14 -16.91 36.40 32.86
N GLY A 15 -15.91 37.26 32.75
CA GLY A 15 -15.40 37.59 31.43
C GLY A 15 -14.94 36.28 30.75
N PRO A 16 -15.05 36.15 29.44
CA PRO A 16 -14.48 35.01 28.79
C PRO A 16 -13.00 34.96 29.16
N ARG A 17 -12.66 34.10 30.11
CA ARG A 17 -11.30 33.68 30.25
C ARG A 17 -10.97 33.15 28.89
N GLN A 18 -10.30 33.93 28.11
CA GLN A 18 -9.46 33.35 27.06
C GLN A 18 -8.50 32.49 27.83
N VAL A 19 -8.85 31.25 27.96
CA VAL A 19 -7.87 30.22 28.21
C VAL A 19 -6.93 30.36 27.00
N ALA A 20 -5.84 31.08 27.19
CA ALA A 20 -4.73 30.97 26.30
C ALA A 20 -4.44 29.47 26.34
N GLY A 21 -5.02 28.77 25.38
CA GLY A 21 -4.72 27.37 25.21
C GLY A 21 -3.22 27.33 25.10
N ASP A 22 -2.57 26.72 26.06
CA ASP A 22 -1.20 26.35 25.87
C ASP A 22 -1.18 25.70 24.50
N GLU A 23 -0.47 26.32 23.58
CA GLU A 23 -0.17 25.69 22.30
C GLU A 23 0.63 24.43 22.63
N VAL A 24 -0.10 23.37 22.95
CA VAL A 24 0.50 22.05 23.05
C VAL A 24 0.92 21.74 21.63
N SER A 25 2.16 22.00 21.32
CA SER A 25 2.75 21.59 20.05
C SER A 25 2.67 20.08 20.00
N LEU A 26 1.71 19.58 19.24
CA LEU A 26 1.54 18.16 18.98
C LEU A 26 2.76 17.71 18.18
N HIS A 27 3.74 17.16 18.86
CA HIS A 27 4.84 16.48 18.20
C HIS A 27 4.29 15.21 17.57
N ALA A 28 4.22 15.21 16.25
CA ALA A 28 3.95 14.00 15.50
C ALA A 28 5.08 13.00 15.77
N THR A 29 4.81 12.02 16.63
CA THR A 29 5.76 10.96 16.99
C THR A 29 5.97 9.96 15.85
N HIS A 30 5.12 9.98 14.83
CA HIS A 30 5.25 9.15 13.65
C HIS A 30 4.80 9.91 12.40
N LYS A 31 5.49 9.71 11.28
CA LYS A 31 5.19 10.35 9.99
C LYS A 31 3.75 10.15 9.49
N SER A 32 3.06 9.17 10.05
CA SER A 32 1.67 8.83 9.71
C SER A 32 0.63 9.49 10.63
N HIS A 33 1.05 10.17 11.70
CA HIS A 33 0.15 10.85 12.62
C HIS A 33 0.13 12.35 12.33
N PHE A 34 -1.04 12.86 12.00
CA PHE A 34 -1.35 14.31 11.92
C PHE A 34 -0.48 15.16 10.98
N GLY A 35 0.21 14.56 10.03
CA GLY A 35 0.70 15.31 8.89
C GLY A 35 -0.48 15.71 8.02
N ALA A 36 -0.64 17.00 7.69
CA ALA A 36 -1.44 17.37 6.53
C ALA A 36 -1.09 16.40 5.41
N PRO A 37 -2.07 15.93 4.61
CA PRO A 37 -1.73 15.13 3.45
C PRO A 37 -0.83 16.02 2.57
N LYS A 38 0.48 15.91 2.76
CA LYS A 38 1.39 16.26 1.70
C LYS A 38 0.91 15.41 0.55
N GLU A 39 0.39 16.05 -0.46
CA GLU A 39 0.25 15.42 -1.76
C GLU A 39 1.58 14.72 -2.00
N ARG A 40 1.62 13.42 -1.69
CA ARG A 40 2.77 12.60 -1.98
C ARG A 40 2.75 12.44 -3.49
N VAL A 41 3.36 13.37 -4.15
CA VAL A 41 3.90 13.08 -5.46
C VAL A 41 4.79 11.85 -5.22
N PRO A 42 4.48 10.69 -5.82
CA PRO A 42 5.32 9.53 -5.66
C PRO A 42 6.73 9.96 -6.02
N ASP A 43 7.67 9.82 -5.09
CA ASP A 43 9.08 10.05 -5.39
C ASP A 43 9.41 9.27 -6.66
N ASP A 44 10.08 9.89 -7.59
CA ASP A 44 10.50 9.24 -8.85
C ASP A 44 11.28 7.95 -8.56
N GLU A 45 11.97 7.89 -7.44
CA GLU A 45 12.64 6.72 -6.92
C GLU A 45 11.66 5.59 -6.60
N PHE A 46 10.56 5.89 -5.87
CA PHE A 46 9.53 4.89 -5.55
C PHE A 46 8.87 4.33 -6.81
N VAL A 47 8.55 5.19 -7.77
CA VAL A 47 7.95 4.78 -9.06
C VAL A 47 8.91 3.87 -9.82
N THR A 48 10.19 4.20 -9.80
CA THR A 48 11.23 3.41 -10.48
C THR A 48 11.42 2.05 -9.81
N GLU A 49 11.47 2.01 -8.49
CA GLU A 49 11.56 0.75 -7.72
C GLU A 49 10.33 -0.13 -7.94
N PHE A 50 9.13 0.45 -7.90
CA PHE A 50 7.90 -0.27 -8.18
C PHE A 50 7.88 -0.85 -9.60
N ARG A 51 8.29 -0.06 -10.59
CA ARG A 51 8.41 -0.53 -11.98
C ARG A 51 9.37 -1.69 -12.12
N ASN A 52 10.52 -1.61 -11.45
CA ASN A 52 11.53 -2.67 -11.48
C ASN A 52 11.00 -3.94 -10.81
N ALA A 53 10.37 -3.82 -9.64
CA ALA A 53 9.75 -4.94 -8.95
C ALA A 53 8.66 -5.62 -9.78
N LEU A 54 7.85 -4.83 -10.48
CA LEU A 54 6.80 -5.34 -11.37
C LEU A 54 7.42 -6.06 -12.59
N ARG A 55 8.47 -5.50 -13.18
CA ARG A 55 9.21 -6.15 -14.27
C ARG A 55 9.79 -7.49 -13.85
N ASP A 56 10.42 -7.54 -12.69
CA ASP A 56 11.01 -8.77 -12.15
C ASP A 56 9.93 -9.82 -11.88
N ALA A 57 8.78 -9.41 -11.36
CA ALA A 57 7.65 -10.30 -11.13
C ALA A 57 7.14 -10.90 -12.46
N PHE A 58 6.98 -10.09 -13.51
CA PHE A 58 6.59 -10.57 -14.83
C PHE A 58 7.63 -11.50 -15.47
N GLN A 59 8.92 -11.22 -15.29
CA GLN A 59 9.99 -12.09 -15.78
C GLN A 59 9.94 -13.46 -15.09
N ARG A 60 9.68 -13.49 -13.79
CA ARG A 60 9.52 -14.76 -13.05
C ARG A 60 8.32 -15.56 -13.53
N VAL A 61 7.17 -14.91 -13.74
CA VAL A 61 5.97 -15.55 -14.28
C VAL A 61 6.25 -16.12 -15.66
N ASN A 62 6.90 -15.36 -16.53
CA ASN A 62 7.29 -15.83 -17.85
C ASN A 62 8.30 -17.01 -17.79
N GLY A 63 9.23 -16.97 -16.84
CA GLY A 63 10.15 -18.08 -16.58
C GLY A 63 9.42 -19.35 -16.14
N MET A 64 8.47 -19.25 -15.24
CA MET A 64 7.65 -20.37 -14.79
C MET A 64 6.81 -20.95 -15.94
N GLN A 65 6.27 -20.11 -16.79
CA GLN A 65 5.52 -20.55 -17.97
C GLN A 65 6.43 -21.33 -18.95
N LYS A 66 7.60 -20.79 -19.25
CA LYS A 66 8.57 -21.46 -20.12
C LYS A 66 9.03 -22.80 -19.55
N THR A 67 9.30 -22.89 -18.26
CA THR A 67 9.67 -24.13 -17.59
C THR A 67 8.55 -25.18 -17.69
N SER A 68 7.30 -24.76 -17.46
CA SER A 68 6.15 -25.66 -17.60
C SER A 68 5.99 -26.18 -19.04
N ASP A 69 6.12 -25.29 -20.02
CA ASP A 69 6.01 -25.65 -21.44
C ASP A 69 7.15 -26.60 -21.87
N GLU A 70 8.36 -26.34 -21.41
CA GLU A 70 9.53 -27.17 -21.70
C GLU A 70 9.38 -28.59 -21.12
N LEU A 71 9.00 -28.70 -19.85
CA LEU A 71 8.76 -29.99 -19.21
C LEU A 71 7.59 -30.74 -19.87
N THR A 72 6.56 -30.05 -20.29
CA THR A 72 5.44 -30.65 -21.04
C THR A 72 5.88 -31.18 -22.38
N LYS A 73 6.71 -30.43 -23.11
CA LYS A 73 7.30 -30.89 -24.38
C LYS A 73 8.23 -32.10 -24.20
N GLN A 74 9.09 -32.04 -23.19
CA GLN A 74 10.00 -33.15 -22.88
C GLN A 74 9.22 -34.42 -22.53
N MET A 75 8.15 -34.30 -21.74
CA MET A 75 7.28 -35.42 -21.42
C MET A 75 6.59 -36.00 -22.67
N ALA A 76 6.21 -35.15 -23.64
CA ALA A 76 5.59 -35.61 -24.89
C ALA A 76 6.57 -36.34 -25.82
N VAL A 77 7.85 -35.94 -25.80
CA VAL A 77 8.90 -36.52 -26.65
C VAL A 77 9.57 -37.75 -26.02
N ASN A 78 9.82 -37.67 -24.71
CA ASN A 78 10.52 -38.71 -23.97
C ASN A 78 9.94 -38.83 -22.54
N PRO A 79 8.82 -39.57 -22.38
CA PRO A 79 8.08 -39.67 -21.12
C PRO A 79 8.90 -40.31 -20.00
N ASP A 80 9.88 -41.16 -20.34
CA ASP A 80 10.72 -41.84 -19.34
C ASP A 80 11.80 -40.93 -18.73
N ALA A 81 12.09 -39.78 -19.37
CA ALA A 81 13.13 -38.87 -18.92
C ALA A 81 12.63 -37.78 -17.96
N VAL A 82 11.32 -37.62 -17.76
CA VAL A 82 10.72 -36.57 -16.98
C VAL A 82 9.71 -37.18 -16.00
N ASP A 83 9.84 -36.81 -14.73
CA ASP A 83 8.86 -37.20 -13.71
C ASP A 83 7.55 -36.44 -13.92
N ILE A 84 6.44 -37.17 -13.97
CA ILE A 84 5.08 -36.60 -14.10
C ILE A 84 4.74 -35.64 -12.95
N HIS A 85 5.32 -35.89 -11.78
CA HIS A 85 5.14 -35.01 -10.63
C HIS A 85 5.77 -33.63 -10.85
N ASP A 86 6.96 -33.60 -11.47
CA ASP A 86 7.65 -32.35 -11.78
C ASP A 86 6.88 -31.53 -12.82
N VAL A 87 6.31 -32.19 -13.82
CA VAL A 87 5.46 -31.54 -14.84
C VAL A 87 4.21 -30.95 -14.19
N THR A 88 3.56 -31.71 -13.32
CA THR A 88 2.34 -31.26 -12.63
C THR A 88 2.62 -30.09 -11.71
N ILE A 89 3.69 -30.13 -10.92
CA ILE A 89 4.11 -29.04 -10.04
C ILE A 89 4.45 -27.79 -10.85
N ALA A 90 5.19 -27.93 -11.95
CA ALA A 90 5.55 -26.80 -12.82
C ALA A 90 4.30 -26.17 -13.46
N ALA A 91 3.36 -26.98 -13.93
CA ALA A 91 2.11 -26.52 -14.50
C ALA A 91 1.24 -25.76 -13.46
N GLU A 92 1.11 -26.31 -12.26
CA GLU A 92 0.37 -25.63 -11.17
C GLU A 92 1.04 -24.33 -10.74
N LYS A 93 2.36 -24.30 -10.62
CA LYS A 93 3.09 -23.05 -10.31
C LYS A 93 2.87 -21.99 -11.39
N ALA A 94 2.95 -22.37 -12.67
CA ALA A 94 2.69 -21.46 -13.77
C ALA A 94 1.26 -20.95 -13.75
N ARG A 95 0.28 -21.83 -13.54
CA ARG A 95 -1.13 -21.48 -13.44
C ARG A 95 -1.39 -20.50 -12.30
N LEU A 96 -0.90 -20.79 -11.10
CA LEU A 96 -1.07 -19.93 -9.92
C LEU A 96 -0.41 -18.56 -10.13
N SER A 97 0.77 -18.52 -10.76
CA SER A 97 1.46 -17.27 -11.05
C SER A 97 0.70 -16.40 -12.06
N LEU A 98 0.08 -16.99 -13.07
CA LEU A 98 -0.78 -16.28 -14.00
C LEU A 98 -2.06 -15.76 -13.33
N MET A 99 -2.70 -16.56 -12.48
CA MET A 99 -3.88 -16.13 -11.72
C MET A 99 -3.56 -14.96 -10.79
N LEU A 100 -2.43 -15.01 -10.10
CA LEU A 100 -1.97 -13.91 -9.25
C LEU A 100 -1.69 -12.65 -10.06
N THR A 101 -0.98 -12.79 -11.17
CA THR A 101 -0.71 -11.67 -12.09
C THR A 101 -1.99 -11.02 -12.59
N LYS A 102 -2.96 -11.83 -13.03
CA LYS A 102 -4.27 -11.33 -13.45
C LYS A 102 -4.97 -10.57 -12.32
N SER A 103 -4.98 -11.11 -11.11
CA SER A 103 -5.58 -10.45 -9.94
C SER A 103 -4.92 -9.10 -9.64
N ILE A 104 -3.61 -9.00 -9.76
CA ILE A 104 -2.87 -7.75 -9.56
C ILE A 104 -3.23 -6.73 -10.64
N VAL A 105 -3.23 -7.14 -11.90
CA VAL A 105 -3.58 -6.27 -13.04
C VAL A 105 -5.01 -5.76 -12.91
N ASP A 106 -5.96 -6.63 -12.54
CA ASP A 106 -7.35 -6.27 -12.34
C ASP A 106 -7.50 -5.21 -11.23
N ARG A 107 -6.77 -5.37 -10.11
CA ARG A 107 -6.77 -4.40 -9.00
C ARG A 107 -6.16 -3.05 -9.40
N ILE A 108 -5.06 -3.07 -10.13
CA ILE A 108 -4.42 -1.84 -10.63
C ILE A 108 -5.37 -1.12 -11.59
N THR A 109 -6.03 -1.85 -12.48
CA THR A 109 -6.99 -1.28 -13.43
C THR A 109 -8.19 -0.69 -12.71
N GLN A 110 -8.69 -1.36 -11.69
CA GLN A 110 -9.79 -0.85 -10.86
C GLN A 110 -9.37 0.41 -10.12
N ALA A 111 -8.22 0.42 -9.46
CA ALA A 111 -7.68 1.58 -8.77
C ALA A 111 -7.50 2.78 -9.72
N TYR A 112 -7.01 2.54 -10.92
CA TYR A 112 -6.86 3.58 -11.94
C TYR A 112 -8.21 4.18 -12.38
N ARG A 113 -9.23 3.34 -12.57
CA ARG A 113 -10.58 3.80 -12.89
C ARG A 113 -11.19 4.62 -11.76
N GLU A 114 -11.00 4.21 -10.52
CA GLU A 114 -11.47 4.95 -9.35
C GLU A 114 -10.80 6.34 -9.27
N LEU A 115 -9.51 6.43 -9.52
CA LEU A 115 -8.78 7.70 -9.56
C LEU A 115 -9.29 8.65 -10.65
N ILE A 116 -9.62 8.12 -11.83
CA ILE A 116 -10.19 8.92 -12.92
C ILE A 116 -11.60 9.39 -12.56
N ASN A 117 -12.41 8.57 -11.93
CA ASN A 117 -13.79 8.90 -11.57
C ASN A 117 -13.88 9.88 -10.38
N MET A 118 -12.81 10.08 -9.62
CA MET A 118 -12.72 11.06 -8.54
C MET A 118 -12.50 12.51 -9.01
N ARG A 119 -12.39 12.75 -10.30
CA ARG A 119 -12.24 14.10 -10.87
C ARG A 119 -13.60 14.75 -11.19
#